data_2412f326119decbdb8c3992699946625
#
_entry.id   2412f326119decbdb8c3992699946625
#
_cell.length_a   1.000
_cell.length_b   1.000
_cell.length_c   1.000
_cell.angle_alpha   90.00
_cell.angle_beta   90.00
_cell.angle_gamma   90.00
#
_symmetry.space_group_name_H-M   'P 1'
#
loop_
_entity.id
_entity.type
_entity.pdbx_description
1 polymer ?
#
loop_
_entity_poly.entity_id
_entity_poly.type
_entity_poly.pdbx_seq_one_letter_code
_entity_poly.pdbx_strand_id
1 'polypeptide(L)'
;VNIEGLFLTDNADNLTKWLIPEGTVIEPQSYILFWCDEDQEQGELHTNFKLSAAGEHLALVDFDGITLIDSITFGPQSTDISYGRVSDGGSDWNFLIPTPESPNAQFNSAVTYNYNEGWNLVGLPLEVEDALYTTLFPESLEGTLYSFGNNYLQESEFILGSGYWLRFPVAGSTTISGISINELTIHLNEGWNLVSGLSDNISIYSISDPDGIIVSGTLYGFNGGYIETDLLVPGNGYWLRTLQAGDITFSNGALAKVKPHNFSLKGKANSLVINGIELYFGIELSDGERLSYSLPPKPPAGAFDIRFKGDTKIAGENSEIEVMSTNQTLTINYDII
;
A
#
# COMPACT_ATOMS: atom_id res chain seq x y z
N VAL A 1 -16.87 37.11 0.12
CA VAL A 1 -15.71 37.75 0.77
C VAL A 1 -15.08 38.71 -0.23
N ASN A 2 -14.84 39.98 0.17
CA ASN A 2 -14.07 40.90 -0.66
C ASN A 2 -12.57 40.61 -0.46
N ILE A 3 -11.84 40.40 -1.54
CA ILE A 3 -10.42 40.09 -1.56
C ILE A 3 -9.60 41.12 -2.36
N GLU A 4 -10.26 42.22 -2.82
CA GLU A 4 -9.55 43.32 -3.48
C GLU A 4 -8.46 43.87 -2.55
N GLY A 5 -7.32 44.25 -3.10
CA GLY A 5 -6.22 44.82 -2.34
C GLY A 5 -5.35 43.82 -1.55
N LEU A 6 -5.69 42.55 -1.52
CA LEU A 6 -4.76 41.49 -1.10
C LEU A 6 -3.69 41.25 -2.18
N PHE A 7 -2.61 40.58 -1.83
CA PHE A 7 -1.55 40.27 -2.80
C PHE A 7 -1.39 38.77 -3.00
N LEU A 8 -1.07 38.39 -4.25
CA LEU A 8 -0.54 37.08 -4.57
C LEU A 8 0.95 37.18 -4.92
N THR A 9 1.73 36.20 -4.49
CA THR A 9 3.16 36.15 -4.78
C THR A 9 3.68 34.73 -4.90
N ASP A 10 4.60 34.51 -5.85
CA ASP A 10 5.45 33.32 -6.01
C ASP A 10 6.83 33.50 -5.33
N ASN A 11 7.06 34.66 -4.68
CA ASN A 11 8.37 35.02 -4.15
C ASN A 11 8.26 35.47 -2.67
N ALA A 12 8.82 34.68 -1.78
CA ALA A 12 8.82 34.97 -0.34
C ALA A 12 9.59 36.25 0.04
N ASP A 13 10.47 36.77 -0.83
CA ASP A 13 11.21 38.02 -0.63
C ASP A 13 10.45 39.25 -1.15
N ASN A 14 9.34 39.06 -1.88
CA ASN A 14 8.50 40.13 -2.42
C ASN A 14 7.02 39.82 -2.21
N LEU A 15 6.51 40.05 -1.02
CA LEU A 15 5.14 39.72 -0.59
C LEU A 15 4.05 40.55 -1.29
N THR A 16 4.39 41.66 -1.94
CA THR A 16 3.45 42.53 -2.65
C THR A 16 3.58 42.44 -4.17
N LYS A 17 3.94 41.30 -4.72
CA LYS A 17 4.31 41.11 -6.13
C LYS A 17 3.17 41.40 -7.10
N TRP A 18 1.95 40.97 -6.81
CA TRP A 18 0.76 41.21 -7.61
C TRP A 18 -0.43 41.56 -6.72
N LEU A 19 -1.06 42.68 -7.02
CA LEU A 19 -2.21 43.21 -6.30
C LEU A 19 -3.49 42.63 -6.92
N ILE A 20 -4.37 42.06 -6.08
CA ILE A 20 -5.70 41.58 -6.53
C ILE A 20 -6.54 42.83 -6.89
N PRO A 21 -7.14 42.85 -8.10
CA PRO A 21 -7.85 43.99 -8.64
C PRO A 21 -9.04 44.47 -7.78
N GLU A 22 -9.37 45.75 -7.91
CA GLU A 22 -10.57 46.38 -7.32
C GLU A 22 -11.85 45.62 -7.78
N GLY A 23 -12.79 45.43 -6.85
CA GLY A 23 -14.05 44.76 -7.13
C GLY A 23 -14.00 43.23 -7.13
N THR A 24 -12.84 42.63 -6.82
CA THR A 24 -12.72 41.18 -6.75
C THR A 24 -13.40 40.60 -5.50
N VAL A 25 -14.49 39.85 -5.69
CA VAL A 25 -15.33 39.28 -4.62
C VAL A 25 -15.50 37.78 -4.84
N ILE A 26 -15.37 36.99 -3.79
CA ILE A 26 -15.72 35.57 -3.78
C ILE A 26 -17.08 35.43 -3.10
N GLU A 27 -18.09 34.96 -3.83
CA GLU A 27 -19.43 34.69 -3.28
C GLU A 27 -19.39 33.51 -2.28
N PRO A 28 -20.39 33.39 -1.37
CA PRO A 28 -20.44 32.23 -0.47
C PRO A 28 -20.47 30.89 -1.22
N GLN A 29 -19.61 29.96 -0.82
CA GLN A 29 -19.47 28.62 -1.45
C GLN A 29 -19.05 28.68 -2.93
N SER A 30 -18.37 29.75 -3.35
CA SER A 30 -17.83 29.91 -4.69
C SER A 30 -16.31 29.88 -4.68
N TYR A 31 -15.77 29.77 -5.87
CA TYR A 31 -14.32 29.74 -6.15
C TYR A 31 -13.99 30.86 -7.12
N ILE A 32 -12.74 31.30 -7.13
CA ILE A 32 -12.20 32.24 -8.10
C ILE A 32 -10.91 31.68 -8.69
N LEU A 33 -10.75 31.80 -10.00
CA LEU A 33 -9.58 31.32 -10.72
C LEU A 33 -8.66 32.49 -11.05
N PHE A 34 -7.40 32.40 -10.65
CA PHE A 34 -6.32 33.29 -11.06
C PHE A 34 -5.41 32.56 -12.05
N TRP A 35 -5.09 33.21 -13.15
CA TRP A 35 -4.15 32.71 -14.16
C TRP A 35 -2.74 33.20 -13.84
N CYS A 36 -1.88 32.33 -13.33
CA CYS A 36 -0.49 32.66 -13.04
C CYS A 36 0.38 32.35 -14.28
N ASP A 37 0.26 33.19 -15.30
CA ASP A 37 0.83 32.99 -16.65
C ASP A 37 1.71 34.15 -17.15
N GLU A 38 1.88 35.23 -16.34
CA GLU A 38 2.67 36.43 -16.68
C GLU A 38 2.07 37.23 -17.84
N ASP A 39 0.76 37.08 -18.15
CA ASP A 39 0.10 37.72 -19.29
C ASP A 39 -1.15 38.53 -18.86
N GLN A 40 -0.91 39.67 -18.22
CA GLN A 40 -1.95 40.58 -17.73
C GLN A 40 -2.80 41.19 -18.88
N GLU A 41 -2.39 41.09 -20.16
CA GLU A 41 -3.17 41.58 -21.27
C GLU A 41 -4.42 40.72 -21.55
N GLN A 42 -4.45 39.48 -21.06
CA GLN A 42 -5.57 38.56 -21.24
C GLN A 42 -6.72 38.80 -20.27
N GLY A 43 -6.51 39.55 -19.19
CA GLY A 43 -7.59 39.90 -18.24
C GLY A 43 -7.10 40.31 -16.84
N GLU A 44 -8.02 40.82 -16.05
CA GLU A 44 -7.72 41.36 -14.73
C GLU A 44 -7.29 40.30 -13.71
N LEU A 45 -7.64 39.03 -13.92
CA LEU A 45 -7.28 37.90 -13.06
C LEU A 45 -6.03 37.14 -13.54
N HIS A 46 -5.29 37.68 -14.52
CA HIS A 46 -4.00 37.19 -14.96
C HIS A 46 -2.88 37.91 -14.19
N THR A 47 -2.00 37.12 -13.56
CA THR A 47 -0.94 37.67 -12.70
C THR A 47 0.25 38.15 -13.52
N ASN A 48 1.13 38.97 -12.89
CA ASN A 48 2.41 39.40 -13.47
C ASN A 48 3.55 38.40 -13.25
N PHE A 49 3.21 37.17 -12.88
CA PHE A 49 4.16 36.06 -12.68
C PHE A 49 3.55 34.74 -13.16
N LYS A 50 4.39 33.75 -13.35
CA LYS A 50 3.99 32.38 -13.70
C LYS A 50 4.59 31.38 -12.73
N LEU A 51 3.85 30.29 -12.50
CA LEU A 51 4.29 29.21 -11.62
C LEU A 51 5.18 28.21 -12.39
N SER A 52 6.23 27.74 -11.71
CA SER A 52 7.18 26.77 -12.25
C SER A 52 6.67 25.35 -12.12
N ALA A 53 6.70 24.56 -13.19
CA ALA A 53 6.40 23.13 -13.14
C ALA A 53 7.41 22.32 -12.31
N ALA A 54 8.59 22.84 -12.01
CA ALA A 54 9.59 22.19 -11.18
C ALA A 54 9.32 22.35 -9.66
N GLY A 55 8.30 23.13 -9.31
CA GLY A 55 7.95 23.48 -7.93
C GLY A 55 8.32 24.91 -7.61
N GLU A 56 7.57 25.51 -6.68
CA GLU A 56 7.70 26.91 -6.30
C GLU A 56 6.98 27.21 -4.99
N HIS A 57 7.14 28.44 -4.50
CA HIS A 57 6.37 29.03 -3.41
C HIS A 57 5.16 29.79 -3.97
N LEU A 58 4.02 29.75 -3.29
CA LEU A 58 2.85 30.56 -3.56
C LEU A 58 2.25 31.03 -2.25
N ALA A 59 1.92 32.33 -2.16
CA ALA A 59 1.29 32.89 -0.96
C ALA A 59 0.21 33.90 -1.29
N LEU A 60 -0.83 33.92 -0.44
CA LEU A 60 -1.83 34.97 -0.32
C LEU A 60 -1.46 35.86 0.88
N VAL A 61 -1.33 37.16 0.64
CA VAL A 61 -0.85 38.12 1.61
C VAL A 61 -1.91 39.19 1.87
N ASP A 62 -2.04 39.60 3.11
CA ASP A 62 -2.99 40.63 3.53
C ASP A 62 -2.65 41.97 2.90
N PHE A 63 -3.62 42.90 2.90
CA PHE A 63 -3.47 44.26 2.37
C PHE A 63 -2.40 45.12 3.11
N ASP A 64 -1.92 44.66 4.26
CA ASP A 64 -0.78 45.29 4.95
C ASP A 64 0.56 45.01 4.25
N GLY A 65 0.57 44.05 3.27
CA GLY A 65 1.75 43.63 2.52
C GLY A 65 2.78 42.81 3.30
N ILE A 66 2.43 42.35 4.51
CA ILE A 66 3.34 41.65 5.41
C ILE A 66 2.73 40.35 5.97
N THR A 67 1.44 40.36 6.30
CA THR A 67 0.77 39.23 6.95
C THR A 67 0.41 38.18 5.92
N LEU A 68 0.94 36.94 6.09
CA LEU A 68 0.54 35.79 5.26
C LEU A 68 -0.84 35.28 5.73
N ILE A 69 -1.81 35.26 4.81
CA ILE A 69 -3.13 34.67 5.03
C ILE A 69 -3.03 33.15 4.83
N ASP A 70 -2.39 32.73 3.73
CA ASP A 70 -2.12 31.33 3.41
C ASP A 70 -0.88 31.21 2.53
N SER A 71 -0.17 30.08 2.61
CA SER A 71 1.00 29.84 1.77
C SER A 71 1.30 28.36 1.61
N ILE A 72 1.91 28.01 0.48
CA ILE A 72 2.37 26.67 0.18
C ILE A 72 3.70 26.73 -0.57
N THR A 73 4.57 25.76 -0.29
CA THR A 73 5.71 25.45 -1.16
C THR A 73 5.46 24.06 -1.75
N PHE A 74 5.32 23.99 -3.05
CA PHE A 74 5.01 22.73 -3.75
C PHE A 74 6.21 22.27 -4.57
N GLY A 75 6.30 20.95 -4.76
CA GLY A 75 7.33 20.29 -5.57
C GLY A 75 6.95 20.19 -7.05
N PRO A 76 7.64 19.32 -7.84
CA PRO A 76 7.37 19.15 -9.27
C PRO A 76 5.91 18.80 -9.55
N GLN A 77 5.36 19.43 -10.60
CA GLN A 77 3.98 19.25 -11.04
C GLN A 77 3.92 18.45 -12.35
N SER A 78 2.83 17.70 -12.54
CA SER A 78 2.56 16.91 -13.74
C SER A 78 1.39 17.52 -14.53
N THR A 79 1.40 17.34 -15.86
CA THR A 79 0.29 17.76 -16.72
C THR A 79 -1.01 17.05 -16.32
N ASP A 80 -2.13 17.79 -16.39
CA ASP A 80 -3.48 17.30 -16.07
C ASP A 80 -3.67 16.79 -14.61
N ILE A 81 -2.81 17.22 -13.70
CA ILE A 81 -2.91 16.94 -12.27
C ILE A 81 -2.83 18.27 -11.51
N SER A 82 -3.76 18.52 -10.60
CA SER A 82 -3.70 19.65 -9.68
C SER A 82 -3.05 19.25 -8.35
N TYR A 83 -2.49 20.22 -7.64
CA TYR A 83 -2.02 20.03 -6.27
C TYR A 83 -2.78 21.01 -5.37
N GLY A 84 -3.57 20.49 -4.45
CA GLY A 84 -4.50 21.29 -3.67
C GLY A 84 -4.85 20.67 -2.32
N ARG A 85 -5.61 21.42 -1.52
CA ARG A 85 -6.16 20.92 -0.27
C ARG A 85 -7.19 19.83 -0.55
N VAL A 86 -7.10 18.72 0.18
CA VAL A 86 -8.00 17.55 0.04
C VAL A 86 -9.46 17.92 0.31
N SER A 87 -9.69 18.84 1.24
CA SER A 87 -10.99 19.44 1.53
C SER A 87 -10.84 20.93 1.69
N ASP A 88 -11.92 21.69 1.40
CA ASP A 88 -11.94 23.13 1.51
C ASP A 88 -11.56 23.59 2.93
N GLY A 89 -10.50 24.40 3.03
CA GLY A 89 -9.95 24.89 4.30
C GLY A 89 -9.22 23.83 5.15
N GLY A 90 -9.09 22.58 4.67
CA GLY A 90 -8.34 21.53 5.35
C GLY A 90 -6.84 21.78 5.37
N SER A 91 -6.10 21.05 6.24
CA SER A 91 -4.63 21.14 6.35
C SER A 91 -3.90 20.29 5.32
N ASP A 92 -4.55 19.21 4.84
CA ASP A 92 -3.92 18.18 4.05
C ASP A 92 -3.90 18.53 2.56
N TRP A 93 -2.73 18.41 1.94
CA TRP A 93 -2.50 18.68 0.54
C TRP A 93 -2.18 17.39 -0.22
N ASN A 94 -2.73 17.25 -1.42
CA ASN A 94 -2.48 16.09 -2.26
C ASN A 94 -2.58 16.45 -3.76
N PHE A 95 -2.13 15.52 -4.61
CA PHE A 95 -2.42 15.56 -6.03
C PHE A 95 -3.88 15.16 -6.26
N LEU A 96 -4.58 15.96 -7.05
CA LEU A 96 -6.03 15.91 -7.22
C LEU A 96 -6.41 15.96 -8.71
N ILE A 97 -7.67 15.63 -9.00
CA ILE A 97 -8.26 15.89 -10.31
C ILE A 97 -8.38 17.42 -10.47
N PRO A 98 -7.97 18.00 -11.61
CA PRO A 98 -8.22 19.41 -11.88
C PRO A 98 -9.73 19.72 -11.91
N THR A 99 -10.16 20.61 -11.02
CA THR A 99 -11.56 21.03 -10.87
C THR A 99 -11.65 22.56 -10.81
N PRO A 100 -11.32 23.29 -11.91
CA PRO A 100 -11.36 24.74 -11.91
C PRO A 100 -12.76 25.23 -11.52
N GLU A 101 -12.81 26.23 -10.64
CA GLU A 101 -14.05 26.85 -10.12
C GLU A 101 -15.03 25.89 -9.43
N SER A 102 -14.53 24.75 -8.93
CA SER A 102 -15.32 23.72 -8.24
C SER A 102 -14.56 23.17 -7.03
N PRO A 103 -15.25 22.49 -6.10
CA PRO A 103 -14.58 21.80 -5.00
C PRO A 103 -13.51 20.84 -5.48
N ASN A 104 -12.41 20.76 -4.74
CA ASN A 104 -11.36 19.82 -5.04
C ASN A 104 -11.89 18.37 -5.04
N ALA A 105 -11.46 17.57 -6.02
CA ALA A 105 -11.82 16.16 -6.15
C ALA A 105 -10.58 15.28 -6.18
N GLN A 106 -10.62 14.21 -5.39
CA GLN A 106 -9.54 13.24 -5.34
C GLN A 106 -9.65 12.24 -6.50
N PHE A 107 -8.50 11.67 -6.90
CA PHE A 107 -8.49 10.56 -7.83
C PHE A 107 -9.09 9.33 -7.14
N ASN A 108 -10.24 8.90 -7.62
CA ASN A 108 -10.82 7.62 -7.22
C ASN A 108 -10.26 6.52 -8.10
N SER A 109 -9.53 5.60 -7.49
CA SER A 109 -9.06 4.37 -8.11
C SER A 109 -10.01 3.23 -7.79
N ALA A 110 -10.01 2.20 -8.62
CA ALA A 110 -10.74 0.97 -8.38
C ALA A 110 -9.83 -0.24 -8.55
N VAL A 111 -9.81 -1.12 -7.56
CA VAL A 111 -9.04 -2.36 -7.57
C VAL A 111 -10.00 -3.53 -7.47
N THR A 112 -9.93 -4.45 -8.45
CA THR A 112 -10.71 -5.70 -8.42
C THR A 112 -9.87 -6.79 -7.78
N TYR A 113 -10.37 -7.34 -6.69
CA TYR A 113 -9.80 -8.50 -6.00
C TYR A 113 -10.60 -9.76 -6.36
N ASN A 114 -9.90 -10.82 -6.76
CA ASN A 114 -10.48 -12.13 -7.02
C ASN A 114 -10.18 -13.06 -5.84
N TYR A 115 -11.19 -13.76 -5.34
CA TYR A 115 -11.08 -14.67 -4.21
C TYR A 115 -11.56 -16.07 -4.54
N ASN A 116 -10.97 -17.06 -3.87
CA ASN A 116 -11.37 -18.45 -3.97
C ASN A 116 -12.42 -18.79 -2.88
N GLU A 117 -13.13 -19.92 -3.08
CA GLU A 117 -13.88 -20.54 -2.00
C GLU A 117 -12.95 -20.89 -0.82
N GLY A 118 -13.41 -20.66 0.40
CA GLY A 118 -12.63 -20.89 1.62
C GLY A 118 -11.80 -19.70 2.04
N TRP A 119 -10.65 -19.96 2.66
CA TRP A 119 -9.79 -18.93 3.22
C TRP A 119 -8.92 -18.24 2.18
N ASN A 120 -8.85 -16.93 2.27
CA ASN A 120 -8.00 -16.06 1.43
C ASN A 120 -7.22 -15.10 2.32
N LEU A 121 -6.03 -14.69 1.86
CA LEU A 121 -5.30 -13.57 2.43
C LEU A 121 -5.69 -12.31 1.67
N VAL A 122 -6.24 -11.34 2.40
CA VAL A 122 -6.74 -10.07 1.86
C VAL A 122 -6.03 -8.88 2.51
N GLY A 123 -6.07 -7.73 1.86
CA GLY A 123 -5.60 -6.46 2.41
C GLY A 123 -6.30 -5.31 1.73
N LEU A 124 -6.19 -4.11 2.29
CA LEU A 124 -6.83 -2.92 1.75
C LEU A 124 -5.91 -2.26 0.71
N PRO A 125 -6.30 -2.24 -0.58
CA PRO A 125 -5.44 -1.71 -1.65
C PRO A 125 -5.56 -0.20 -1.85
N LEU A 126 -6.56 0.43 -1.24
CA LEU A 126 -6.91 1.84 -1.41
C LEU A 126 -7.31 2.41 -0.04
N GLU A 127 -7.12 3.70 0.15
CA GLU A 127 -7.74 4.41 1.24
C GLU A 127 -9.23 4.57 0.96
N VAL A 128 -10.08 4.13 1.88
CA VAL A 128 -11.54 4.07 1.72
C VAL A 128 -12.22 4.87 2.84
N GLU A 129 -13.42 5.35 2.57
CA GLU A 129 -14.24 6.08 3.57
C GLU A 129 -14.79 5.13 4.64
N ASP A 130 -15.19 3.90 4.24
CA ASP A 130 -15.69 2.85 5.13
C ASP A 130 -14.81 1.60 5.00
N ALA A 131 -14.07 1.28 6.05
CA ALA A 131 -13.16 0.15 6.11
C ALA A 131 -13.77 -1.13 6.69
N LEU A 132 -15.09 -1.15 6.96
CA LEU A 132 -15.80 -2.34 7.43
C LEU A 132 -15.70 -3.45 6.37
N TYR A 133 -15.23 -4.64 6.78
CA TYR A 133 -15.06 -5.75 5.84
C TYR A 133 -16.38 -6.21 5.22
N THR A 134 -17.49 -6.07 5.95
CA THR A 134 -18.83 -6.42 5.43
C THR A 134 -19.33 -5.48 4.33
N THR A 135 -18.84 -4.23 4.32
CA THR A 135 -19.09 -3.26 3.24
C THR A 135 -18.20 -3.55 2.04
N LEU A 136 -16.94 -3.83 2.26
CA LEU A 136 -15.94 -4.03 1.19
C LEU A 136 -16.03 -5.42 0.56
N PHE A 137 -16.41 -6.43 1.34
CA PHE A 137 -16.53 -7.83 0.92
C PHE A 137 -17.88 -8.43 1.39
N PRO A 138 -19.01 -7.95 0.86
CA PRO A 138 -20.35 -8.36 1.32
C PRO A 138 -20.64 -9.85 1.11
N GLU A 139 -19.92 -10.53 0.21
CA GLU A 139 -20.05 -11.97 -0.03
C GLU A 139 -19.24 -12.84 0.95
N SER A 140 -18.43 -12.23 1.82
CA SER A 140 -17.63 -12.97 2.80
C SER A 140 -18.49 -13.55 3.92
N LEU A 141 -18.00 -14.60 4.59
CA LEU A 141 -18.67 -15.17 5.74
C LEU A 141 -18.50 -14.26 6.96
N GLU A 142 -19.62 -13.96 7.61
CA GLU A 142 -19.63 -13.10 8.80
C GLU A 142 -18.74 -13.66 9.91
N GLY A 143 -18.00 -12.76 10.60
CA GLY A 143 -17.12 -13.12 11.70
C GLY A 143 -15.85 -13.85 11.30
N THR A 144 -15.43 -13.75 10.03
CA THR A 144 -14.22 -14.45 9.54
C THR A 144 -13.08 -13.53 9.13
N LEU A 145 -13.12 -12.25 9.45
CA LEU A 145 -11.95 -11.38 9.30
C LEU A 145 -11.01 -11.58 10.51
N TYR A 146 -9.76 -12.02 10.25
CA TYR A 146 -8.78 -12.23 11.29
C TYR A 146 -7.46 -11.54 10.97
N SER A 147 -7.00 -10.71 11.90
CA SER A 147 -5.61 -10.26 11.99
C SER A 147 -4.74 -11.28 12.72
N PHE A 148 -3.44 -11.00 12.79
CA PHE A 148 -2.49 -11.83 13.55
C PHE A 148 -1.56 -10.95 14.40
N GLY A 149 -1.60 -11.22 15.70
CA GLY A 149 -0.57 -10.79 16.63
C GLY A 149 0.25 -12.03 17.05
N ASN A 150 0.12 -12.46 18.31
CA ASN A 150 0.62 -13.77 18.74
C ASN A 150 -0.35 -14.93 18.42
N ASN A 151 -1.61 -14.59 18.15
CA ASN A 151 -2.71 -15.48 17.76
C ASN A 151 -3.60 -14.75 16.75
N TYR A 152 -4.52 -15.47 16.13
CA TYR A 152 -5.56 -14.90 15.29
C TYR A 152 -6.56 -14.12 16.16
N LEU A 153 -6.80 -12.86 15.79
CA LEU A 153 -7.74 -11.95 16.43
C LEU A 153 -8.84 -11.61 15.44
N GLN A 154 -10.09 -11.77 15.86
CA GLN A 154 -11.24 -11.40 15.03
C GLN A 154 -11.35 -9.88 14.96
N GLU A 155 -11.53 -9.37 13.75
CA GLU A 155 -11.63 -7.95 13.44
C GLU A 155 -12.93 -7.63 12.73
N SER A 156 -13.29 -6.36 12.68
CA SER A 156 -14.44 -5.85 11.92
C SER A 156 -14.04 -4.91 10.78
N GLU A 157 -12.85 -4.34 10.84
CA GLU A 157 -12.35 -3.32 9.93
C GLU A 157 -10.94 -3.64 9.43
N PHE A 158 -10.64 -3.11 8.25
CA PHE A 158 -9.29 -3.15 7.70
C PHE A 158 -8.47 -1.96 8.19
N ILE A 159 -7.17 -2.18 8.37
CA ILE A 159 -6.15 -1.13 8.58
C ILE A 159 -5.20 -1.19 7.39
N LEU A 160 -4.86 -0.03 6.82
CA LEU A 160 -3.90 0.10 5.73
C LEU A 160 -2.55 -0.54 6.10
N GLY A 161 -1.96 -1.27 5.16
CA GLY A 161 -0.70 -1.98 5.34
C GLY A 161 -0.80 -3.31 6.10
N SER A 162 -1.93 -3.59 6.74
CA SER A 162 -2.18 -4.87 7.43
C SER A 162 -2.83 -5.87 6.49
N GLY A 163 -2.40 -7.13 6.57
CA GLY A 163 -3.03 -8.26 5.92
C GLY A 163 -3.99 -9.01 6.86
N TYR A 164 -4.92 -9.73 6.30
CA TYR A 164 -5.96 -10.44 7.04
C TYR A 164 -6.31 -11.77 6.39
N TRP A 165 -6.78 -12.71 7.18
CA TRP A 165 -7.55 -13.84 6.70
C TRP A 165 -9.01 -13.46 6.58
N LEU A 166 -9.63 -13.81 5.44
CA LEU A 166 -11.07 -13.68 5.21
C LEU A 166 -11.59 -14.91 4.48
N ARG A 167 -12.80 -15.37 4.85
CA ARG A 167 -13.37 -16.59 4.30
C ARG A 167 -14.57 -16.29 3.41
N PHE A 168 -14.61 -16.97 2.25
CA PHE A 168 -15.71 -16.87 1.28
C PHE A 168 -16.42 -18.21 1.10
N PRO A 169 -17.75 -18.21 0.94
CA PRO A 169 -18.53 -19.42 0.71
C PRO A 169 -18.34 -20.01 -0.70
N VAL A 170 -18.01 -19.16 -1.66
CA VAL A 170 -17.79 -19.50 -3.09
C VAL A 170 -16.72 -18.58 -3.67
N ALA A 171 -16.07 -18.99 -4.75
CA ALA A 171 -15.16 -18.12 -5.48
C ALA A 171 -15.88 -16.96 -6.18
N GLY A 172 -15.23 -15.80 -6.27
CA GLY A 172 -15.81 -14.62 -6.88
C GLY A 172 -14.83 -13.45 -6.98
N SER A 173 -15.36 -12.26 -7.11
CA SER A 173 -14.57 -11.03 -7.12
C SER A 173 -15.34 -9.87 -6.51
N THR A 174 -14.63 -8.93 -5.93
CA THR A 174 -15.16 -7.62 -5.50
C THR A 174 -14.31 -6.50 -6.06
N THR A 175 -14.92 -5.33 -6.24
CA THR A 175 -14.20 -4.13 -6.66
C THR A 175 -14.28 -3.10 -5.55
N ILE A 176 -13.12 -2.69 -5.03
CA ILE A 176 -12.98 -1.66 -4.00
C ILE A 176 -12.60 -0.38 -4.72
N SER A 177 -13.31 0.72 -4.41
CA SER A 177 -13.03 2.07 -4.90
C SER A 177 -12.55 2.95 -3.76
N GLY A 178 -11.58 3.80 -4.02
CA GLY A 178 -10.98 4.69 -3.02
C GLY A 178 -9.80 5.48 -3.58
N ILE A 179 -9.02 6.06 -2.70
CA ILE A 179 -7.86 6.89 -3.04
C ILE A 179 -6.63 5.99 -3.13
N SER A 180 -5.81 6.19 -4.18
CA SER A 180 -4.58 5.43 -4.36
C SER A 180 -3.56 5.73 -3.27
N ILE A 181 -2.96 4.67 -2.74
CA ILE A 181 -1.86 4.71 -1.78
C ILE A 181 -0.55 4.54 -2.55
N ASN A 182 0.26 5.59 -2.61
CA ASN A 182 1.52 5.59 -3.35
C ASN A 182 2.75 5.37 -2.46
N GLU A 183 2.61 5.66 -1.18
CA GLU A 183 3.64 5.43 -0.16
C GLU A 183 2.98 5.08 1.16
N LEU A 184 3.57 4.15 1.91
CA LEU A 184 3.07 3.73 3.21
C LEU A 184 4.21 3.19 4.05
N THR A 185 4.40 3.74 5.26
CA THR A 185 5.30 3.21 6.28
C THR A 185 4.50 2.41 7.28
N ILE A 186 4.94 1.18 7.55
CA ILE A 186 4.33 0.30 8.54
C ILE A 186 5.36 -0.17 9.56
N HIS A 187 4.91 -0.34 10.80
CA HIS A 187 5.69 -0.94 11.87
C HIS A 187 5.47 -2.45 11.91
N LEU A 188 6.55 -3.23 11.92
CA LEU A 188 6.53 -4.69 12.01
C LEU A 188 7.10 -5.14 13.36
N ASN A 189 6.53 -6.21 13.90
CA ASN A 189 7.07 -6.88 15.09
C ASN A 189 8.12 -7.92 14.69
N GLU A 190 8.97 -8.34 15.62
CA GLU A 190 9.85 -9.49 15.42
C GLU A 190 9.03 -10.76 15.07
N GLY A 191 9.49 -11.52 14.10
CA GLY A 191 8.84 -12.75 13.65
C GLY A 191 7.87 -12.53 12.49
N TRP A 192 6.73 -13.23 12.48
CA TRP A 192 5.77 -13.20 11.38
C TRP A 192 4.74 -12.08 11.51
N ASN A 193 4.56 -11.34 10.43
CA ASN A 193 3.61 -10.25 10.30
C ASN A 193 2.67 -10.48 9.12
N LEU A 194 1.39 -10.17 9.27
CA LEU A 194 0.45 -10.09 8.16
C LEU A 194 0.47 -8.66 7.60
N VAL A 195 0.83 -8.51 6.33
CA VAL A 195 0.98 -7.22 5.66
C VAL A 195 0.14 -7.17 4.38
N SER A 196 -0.14 -5.97 3.89
CA SER A 196 -0.65 -5.72 2.54
C SER A 196 0.19 -4.65 1.85
N GLY A 197 0.13 -4.61 0.50
CA GLY A 197 0.87 -3.64 -0.30
C GLY A 197 0.11 -2.33 -0.54
N LEU A 198 0.51 -1.63 -1.59
CA LEU A 198 -0.05 -0.38 -2.08
C LEU A 198 -1.15 -0.63 -3.14
N SER A 199 -1.57 0.46 -3.81
CA SER A 199 -2.53 0.41 -4.92
C SER A 199 -1.97 -0.18 -6.21
N ASP A 200 -0.64 -0.25 -6.32
CA ASP A 200 0.11 -0.88 -7.41
C ASP A 200 0.94 -2.05 -6.91
N ASN A 201 1.40 -2.87 -7.86
CA ASN A 201 2.29 -3.99 -7.56
C ASN A 201 3.62 -3.51 -7.00
N ILE A 202 4.02 -4.02 -5.85
CA ILE A 202 5.28 -3.70 -5.19
C ILE A 202 6.18 -4.94 -5.12
N SER A 203 7.41 -4.82 -5.63
CA SER A 203 8.41 -5.87 -5.42
C SER A 203 8.95 -5.81 -4.00
N ILE A 204 9.12 -6.97 -3.35
CA ILE A 204 9.78 -7.07 -2.02
C ILE A 204 11.17 -6.42 -2.03
N TYR A 205 11.86 -6.42 -3.19
CA TYR A 205 13.21 -5.85 -3.35
C TYR A 205 13.21 -4.32 -3.54
N SER A 206 12.05 -3.68 -3.72
CA SER A 206 11.91 -2.23 -3.80
C SER A 206 11.53 -1.59 -2.45
N ILE A 207 11.22 -2.39 -1.44
CA ILE A 207 10.87 -1.91 -0.11
C ILE A 207 12.07 -1.21 0.53
N SER A 208 11.83 -0.07 1.16
CA SER A 208 12.81 0.60 2.01
C SER A 208 12.84 -0.11 3.37
N ASP A 209 13.92 -0.80 3.64
CA ASP A 209 14.23 -1.51 4.88
C ASP A 209 15.59 -0.99 5.38
N PRO A 210 15.60 0.15 6.09
CA PRO A 210 16.85 0.80 6.49
C PRO A 210 17.66 -0.01 7.52
N ASP A 211 16.97 -0.77 8.35
CA ASP A 211 17.59 -1.57 9.43
C ASP A 211 17.85 -3.02 9.02
N GLY A 212 17.49 -3.41 7.79
CA GLY A 212 17.70 -4.76 7.26
C GLY A 212 16.96 -5.84 8.04
N ILE A 213 15.72 -5.54 8.46
CA ILE A 213 14.94 -6.44 9.33
C ILE A 213 14.25 -7.58 8.57
N ILE A 214 14.00 -7.42 7.26
CA ILE A 214 13.27 -8.39 6.45
C ILE A 214 14.11 -9.67 6.25
N VAL A 215 13.54 -10.82 6.59
CA VAL A 215 14.12 -12.13 6.27
C VAL A 215 13.84 -12.45 4.80
N SER A 216 14.87 -12.53 3.99
CA SER A 216 14.75 -12.85 2.55
C SER A 216 14.09 -14.22 2.33
N GLY A 217 13.23 -14.35 1.30
CA GLY A 217 12.50 -15.59 0.96
C GLY A 217 11.33 -15.91 1.87
N THR A 218 10.85 -14.95 2.66
CA THR A 218 9.74 -15.16 3.60
C THR A 218 8.49 -14.35 3.27
N LEU A 219 8.35 -13.86 2.03
CA LEU A 219 7.09 -13.29 1.57
C LEU A 219 6.20 -14.42 1.05
N TYR A 220 5.08 -14.68 1.72
CA TYR A 220 4.13 -15.74 1.35
C TYR A 220 2.73 -15.18 1.12
N GLY A 221 2.16 -15.45 -0.05
CA GLY A 221 0.74 -15.40 -0.31
C GLY A 221 0.05 -16.73 0.02
N PHE A 222 -1.25 -16.81 -0.26
CA PHE A 222 -2.05 -18.02 -0.07
C PHE A 222 -3.00 -18.25 -1.26
N ASN A 223 -2.93 -19.45 -1.84
CA ASN A 223 -3.84 -19.90 -2.88
C ASN A 223 -4.09 -21.41 -2.71
N GLY A 224 -4.92 -21.75 -1.72
CA GLY A 224 -5.14 -23.14 -1.33
C GLY A 224 -3.93 -23.80 -0.64
N GLY A 225 -2.93 -23.00 -0.27
CA GLY A 225 -1.69 -23.33 0.43
C GLY A 225 -0.75 -22.13 0.38
N TYR A 226 0.28 -22.12 1.22
CA TYR A 226 1.29 -21.05 1.20
C TYR A 226 2.14 -21.09 -0.07
N ILE A 227 2.26 -19.96 -0.74
CA ILE A 227 3.06 -19.79 -1.96
C ILE A 227 4.04 -18.64 -1.73
N GLU A 228 5.33 -18.94 -1.87
CA GLU A 228 6.39 -17.93 -1.86
C GLU A 228 6.26 -17.01 -3.08
N THR A 229 6.43 -15.72 -2.88
CA THR A 229 6.36 -14.71 -3.93
C THR A 229 7.35 -13.57 -3.67
N ASP A 230 7.68 -12.82 -4.72
CA ASP A 230 8.49 -11.62 -4.63
C ASP A 230 7.66 -10.33 -4.86
N LEU A 231 6.34 -10.49 -5.03
CA LEU A 231 5.45 -9.42 -5.44
C LEU A 231 4.26 -9.30 -4.48
N LEU A 232 4.02 -8.09 -4.00
CA LEU A 232 2.77 -7.73 -3.33
C LEU A 232 1.82 -7.15 -4.39
N VAL A 233 0.69 -7.81 -4.56
CA VAL A 233 -0.37 -7.42 -5.51
C VAL A 233 -1.49 -6.71 -4.74
N PRO A 234 -2.04 -5.60 -5.25
CA PRO A 234 -3.12 -4.87 -4.59
C PRO A 234 -4.29 -5.76 -4.18
N GLY A 235 -4.81 -5.55 -2.98
CA GLY A 235 -5.93 -6.30 -2.43
C GLY A 235 -5.56 -7.63 -1.78
N ASN A 236 -4.36 -8.14 -2.01
CA ASN A 236 -3.88 -9.36 -1.36
C ASN A 236 -3.18 -9.07 -0.03
N GLY A 237 -3.37 -9.99 0.92
CA GLY A 237 -2.58 -10.07 2.15
C GLY A 237 -1.40 -11.03 1.99
N TYR A 238 -0.36 -10.81 2.77
CA TYR A 238 0.87 -11.58 2.73
C TYR A 238 1.42 -11.79 4.13
N TRP A 239 2.11 -12.90 4.33
CA TRP A 239 2.98 -13.11 5.46
C TRP A 239 4.39 -12.62 5.12
N LEU A 240 4.99 -11.88 6.03
CA LEU A 240 6.37 -11.42 5.95
C LEU A 240 7.06 -11.64 7.29
N ARG A 241 8.27 -12.20 7.27
CA ARG A 241 9.06 -12.43 8.48
C ARG A 241 10.14 -11.39 8.65
N THR A 242 10.32 -10.94 9.91
CA THR A 242 11.38 -10.01 10.30
C THR A 242 12.27 -10.59 11.40
N LEU A 243 13.51 -10.11 11.47
CA LEU A 243 14.51 -10.51 12.47
C LEU A 243 14.30 -9.79 13.81
N GLN A 244 13.75 -8.59 13.76
CA GLN A 244 13.47 -7.72 14.89
C GLN A 244 12.32 -6.78 14.53
N ALA A 245 11.78 -6.07 15.53
CA ALA A 245 10.79 -5.03 15.29
C ALA A 245 11.44 -3.82 14.60
N GLY A 246 10.69 -3.14 13.74
CA GLY A 246 11.15 -1.94 13.03
C GLY A 246 10.18 -1.50 11.95
N ASP A 247 10.52 -0.41 11.29
CA ASP A 247 9.69 0.21 10.26
C ASP A 247 10.20 -0.14 8.87
N ILE A 248 9.28 -0.40 7.95
CA ILE A 248 9.55 -0.53 6.52
C ILE A 248 8.64 0.43 5.74
N THR A 249 9.11 0.91 4.59
CA THR A 249 8.32 1.79 3.73
C THR A 249 8.15 1.17 2.35
N PHE A 250 6.90 1.05 1.95
CA PHE A 250 6.50 0.77 0.57
C PHE A 250 6.43 2.09 -0.19
N SER A 251 6.99 2.15 -1.42
CA SER A 251 6.87 3.33 -2.29
C SER A 251 6.66 2.89 -3.73
N ASN A 252 5.69 3.52 -4.39
CA ASN A 252 5.43 3.30 -5.79
C ASN A 252 6.59 3.84 -6.65
N GLY A 253 7.02 3.08 -7.67
CA GLY A 253 8.11 3.48 -8.56
C GLY A 253 9.52 3.36 -7.97
N ALA A 254 9.68 2.84 -6.75
CA ALA A 254 11.00 2.57 -6.19
C ALA A 254 11.73 1.47 -6.99
N LEU A 255 12.98 1.73 -7.36
CA LEU A 255 13.79 0.74 -8.07
C LEU A 255 14.24 -0.36 -7.12
N ALA A 256 14.14 -1.61 -7.56
CA ALA A 256 14.65 -2.75 -6.82
C ALA A 256 16.18 -2.61 -6.59
N LYS A 257 16.60 -2.58 -5.32
CA LYS A 257 18.00 -2.33 -4.93
C LYS A 257 18.85 -3.59 -4.86
N VAL A 258 18.24 -4.76 -4.76
CA VAL A 258 18.91 -6.04 -4.53
C VAL A 258 18.49 -7.06 -5.57
N LYS A 259 19.46 -7.82 -6.09
CA LYS A 259 19.13 -8.96 -6.96
C LYS A 259 18.41 -10.02 -6.15
N PRO A 260 17.35 -10.65 -6.71
CA PRO A 260 16.66 -11.75 -6.07
C PRO A 260 17.63 -12.84 -5.65
N HIS A 261 17.55 -13.29 -4.41
CA HIS A 261 18.23 -14.49 -3.97
C HIS A 261 17.41 -15.70 -4.44
N ASN A 262 18.06 -16.68 -5.05
CA ASN A 262 17.38 -17.90 -5.49
C ASN A 262 17.30 -18.87 -4.32
N PHE A 263 16.14 -18.93 -3.66
CA PHE A 263 15.86 -19.85 -2.55
C PHE A 263 15.49 -21.25 -3.02
N SER A 264 15.42 -21.52 -4.32
CA SER A 264 15.11 -22.85 -4.82
C SER A 264 16.25 -23.81 -4.52
N LEU A 265 15.92 -24.87 -3.82
CA LEU A 265 16.79 -26.04 -3.58
C LEU A 265 16.60 -27.14 -4.62
N LYS A 266 15.79 -26.89 -5.65
CA LYS A 266 15.56 -27.85 -6.74
C LYS A 266 16.88 -28.26 -7.37
N GLY A 267 17.11 -29.59 -7.45
CA GLY A 267 18.37 -30.14 -7.94
C GLY A 267 19.56 -30.04 -6.98
N LYS A 268 19.31 -29.54 -5.72
CA LYS A 268 20.33 -29.43 -4.67
C LYS A 268 19.98 -30.18 -3.40
N ALA A 269 18.71 -30.52 -3.21
CA ALA A 269 18.16 -31.25 -2.08
C ALA A 269 17.09 -32.22 -2.58
N ASN A 270 16.87 -33.31 -1.85
CA ASN A 270 15.71 -34.15 -2.09
C ASN A 270 14.43 -33.32 -1.88
N SER A 271 13.39 -33.59 -2.67
CA SER A 271 12.13 -32.87 -2.52
C SER A 271 10.91 -33.79 -2.49
N LEU A 272 9.88 -33.31 -1.80
CA LEU A 272 8.52 -33.84 -1.80
C LEU A 272 7.59 -32.74 -2.28
N VAL A 273 6.77 -33.04 -3.29
CA VAL A 273 5.69 -32.13 -3.74
C VAL A 273 4.37 -32.77 -3.37
N ILE A 274 3.65 -32.14 -2.44
CA ILE A 274 2.36 -32.65 -1.94
C ILE A 274 1.27 -31.65 -2.27
N ASN A 275 0.34 -32.03 -3.14
CA ASN A 275 -0.70 -31.12 -3.66
C ASN A 275 -0.13 -29.78 -4.19
N GLY A 276 1.05 -29.82 -4.83
CA GLY A 276 1.71 -28.64 -5.40
C GLY A 276 2.60 -27.85 -4.44
N ILE A 277 2.61 -28.18 -3.16
CA ILE A 277 3.51 -27.55 -2.16
C ILE A 277 4.80 -28.36 -2.08
N GLU A 278 5.94 -27.70 -2.28
CA GLU A 278 7.27 -28.31 -2.30
C GLU A 278 7.94 -28.22 -0.92
N LEU A 279 8.39 -29.36 -0.41
CA LEU A 279 9.16 -29.52 0.82
C LEU A 279 10.51 -30.16 0.48
N TYR A 280 11.58 -29.75 1.12
CA TYR A 280 12.94 -30.23 0.89
C TYR A 280 13.48 -30.99 2.09
N PHE A 281 14.28 -32.04 1.86
CA PHE A 281 14.84 -32.84 2.94
C PHE A 281 16.24 -33.39 2.61
N GLY A 282 16.93 -33.83 3.65
CA GLY A 282 18.28 -34.38 3.53
C GLY A 282 19.37 -33.34 3.25
N ILE A 283 19.12 -32.08 3.64
CA ILE A 283 20.07 -30.96 3.50
C ILE A 283 20.34 -30.33 4.86
N GLU A 284 21.58 -29.99 5.10
CA GLU A 284 21.99 -29.19 6.25
C GLU A 284 22.25 -27.75 5.81
N LEU A 285 21.62 -26.83 6.51
CA LEU A 285 21.75 -25.39 6.32
C LEU A 285 22.15 -24.73 7.65
N SER A 286 22.86 -23.63 7.56
CA SER A 286 23.14 -22.78 8.73
C SER A 286 21.85 -22.20 9.33
N ASP A 287 21.86 -21.80 10.59
CA ASP A 287 20.67 -21.25 11.26
C ASP A 287 20.12 -20.01 10.54
N GLY A 288 20.99 -19.16 9.98
CA GLY A 288 20.58 -17.99 9.21
C GLY A 288 19.86 -18.37 7.90
N GLU A 289 20.37 -19.37 7.18
CA GLU A 289 19.74 -19.86 5.95
C GLU A 289 18.41 -20.57 6.23
N ARG A 290 18.29 -21.28 7.36
CA ARG A 290 17.04 -21.95 7.77
C ARG A 290 15.88 -20.98 7.92
N LEU A 291 16.13 -19.74 8.37
CA LEU A 291 15.09 -18.73 8.52
C LEU A 291 14.37 -18.43 7.20
N SER A 292 15.07 -18.45 6.07
CA SER A 292 14.50 -18.24 4.73
C SER A 292 13.56 -19.37 4.28
N TYR A 293 13.60 -20.52 4.95
CA TYR A 293 12.74 -21.66 4.68
C TYR A 293 11.68 -21.90 5.76
N SER A 294 11.57 -21.00 6.73
CA SER A 294 10.49 -21.05 7.71
C SER A 294 9.14 -20.77 7.05
N LEU A 295 8.09 -21.39 7.55
CA LEU A 295 6.72 -21.20 7.09
C LEU A 295 5.96 -20.30 8.06
N PRO A 296 4.99 -19.52 7.54
CA PRO A 296 4.10 -18.73 8.38
C PRO A 296 3.37 -19.57 9.42
N PRO A 297 2.73 -18.95 10.43
CA PRO A 297 1.80 -19.62 11.32
C PRO A 297 0.78 -20.46 10.54
N LYS A 298 0.35 -21.58 11.09
CA LYS A 298 -0.67 -22.43 10.47
C LYS A 298 -1.90 -21.59 10.12
N PRO A 299 -2.47 -21.74 8.92
CA PRO A 299 -3.67 -21.00 8.54
C PRO A 299 -4.85 -21.36 9.44
N PRO A 300 -5.95 -20.59 9.41
CA PRO A 300 -7.16 -20.90 10.18
C PRO A 300 -7.72 -22.28 9.82
N ALA A 301 -8.43 -22.91 10.78
CA ALA A 301 -9.00 -24.24 10.60
C ALA A 301 -9.88 -24.33 9.34
N GLY A 302 -9.70 -25.38 8.56
CA GLY A 302 -10.37 -25.60 7.28
C GLY A 302 -9.59 -25.12 6.05
N ALA A 303 -8.42 -24.53 6.21
CA ALA A 303 -7.47 -24.34 5.12
C ALA A 303 -6.55 -25.57 4.98
N PHE A 304 -6.00 -25.76 3.78
CA PHE A 304 -4.96 -26.77 3.55
C PHE A 304 -3.60 -26.22 3.94
N ASP A 305 -2.82 -27.01 4.64
CA ASP A 305 -1.43 -26.72 4.95
C ASP A 305 -0.60 -28.00 5.09
N ILE A 306 0.64 -27.93 4.68
CA ILE A 306 1.60 -29.01 4.81
C ILE A 306 2.99 -28.44 5.09
N ARG A 307 3.65 -29.01 6.09
CA ARG A 307 4.96 -28.55 6.55
C ARG A 307 5.71 -29.64 7.27
N PHE A 308 7.00 -29.49 7.44
CA PHE A 308 7.72 -30.25 8.45
C PHE A 308 7.45 -29.68 9.85
N LYS A 309 7.50 -30.54 10.84
CA LYS A 309 7.44 -30.16 12.24
C LYS A 309 8.48 -29.08 12.56
N GLY A 310 8.03 -28.02 13.25
CA GLY A 310 8.86 -26.83 13.51
C GLY A 310 8.65 -25.69 12.48
N ASP A 311 7.50 -25.72 11.79
CA ASP A 311 7.06 -24.64 10.89
C ASP A 311 8.07 -24.31 9.80
N THR A 312 8.54 -25.32 9.08
CA THR A 312 9.55 -25.18 8.04
C THR A 312 9.26 -26.03 6.82
N LYS A 313 9.74 -25.58 5.65
CA LYS A 313 9.70 -26.35 4.40
C LYS A 313 10.95 -27.20 4.16
N ILE A 314 11.89 -27.21 5.12
CA ILE A 314 13.11 -28.05 5.04
C ILE A 314 13.25 -28.96 6.25
N ALA A 315 13.86 -30.11 6.03
CA ALA A 315 14.16 -31.09 7.08
C ALA A 315 15.50 -31.78 6.88
N GLY A 316 16.05 -32.29 7.98
CA GLY A 316 17.16 -33.25 7.94
C GLY A 316 16.70 -34.63 7.51
N GLU A 317 17.48 -35.68 7.85
CA GLU A 317 17.21 -37.07 7.42
C GLU A 317 15.91 -37.65 8.00
N ASN A 318 15.52 -37.28 9.20
CA ASN A 318 14.33 -37.76 9.89
C ASN A 318 13.47 -36.60 10.38
N SER A 319 12.32 -36.41 9.80
CA SER A 319 11.38 -35.36 10.18
C SER A 319 9.93 -35.79 10.01
N GLU A 320 9.09 -35.23 10.85
CA GLU A 320 7.65 -35.48 10.84
C GLU A 320 6.99 -34.44 9.92
N ILE A 321 6.12 -34.90 9.01
CA ILE A 321 5.30 -34.04 8.16
C ILE A 321 3.97 -33.84 8.86
N GLU A 322 3.61 -32.57 9.09
CA GLU A 322 2.32 -32.17 9.58
C GLU A 322 1.41 -31.81 8.41
N VAL A 323 0.21 -32.37 8.41
CA VAL A 323 -0.79 -32.12 7.35
C VAL A 323 -2.06 -31.59 7.97
N MET A 324 -2.50 -30.42 7.52
CA MET A 324 -3.82 -29.89 7.80
C MET A 324 -4.63 -29.95 6.50
N SER A 325 -5.66 -30.80 6.47
CA SER A 325 -6.40 -31.11 5.25
C SER A 325 -7.90 -30.96 5.44
N THR A 326 -8.58 -30.58 4.37
CA THR A 326 -10.05 -30.51 4.24
C THR A 326 -10.61 -31.72 3.49
N ASN A 327 -10.26 -32.96 3.88
CA ASN A 327 -10.71 -34.21 3.25
C ASN A 327 -10.28 -34.39 1.76
N GLN A 328 -9.14 -33.83 1.36
CA GLN A 328 -8.61 -33.96 0.02
C GLN A 328 -7.73 -35.23 -0.11
N THR A 329 -7.71 -35.82 -1.31
CA THR A 329 -6.72 -36.84 -1.66
C THR A 329 -5.34 -36.15 -1.72
N LEU A 330 -4.34 -36.74 -1.06
CA LEU A 330 -2.97 -36.25 -1.14
C LEU A 330 -2.28 -36.89 -2.36
N THR A 331 -1.85 -36.04 -3.30
CA THR A 331 -0.98 -36.46 -4.40
C THR A 331 0.45 -36.12 -4.02
N ILE A 332 1.29 -37.16 -3.94
CA ILE A 332 2.69 -37.02 -3.53
C ILE A 332 3.59 -37.36 -4.71
N ASN A 333 4.45 -36.45 -5.10
CA ASN A 333 5.56 -36.63 -6.00
C ASN A 333 6.87 -36.43 -5.23
N TYR A 334 7.94 -37.06 -5.65
CA TYR A 334 9.24 -36.89 -4.99
C TYR A 334 10.37 -36.90 -6.01
N ASP A 335 11.45 -36.24 -5.68
CA ASP A 335 12.72 -36.23 -6.41
C ASP A 335 13.85 -36.50 -5.41
N ILE A 336 14.62 -37.55 -5.66
CA ILE A 336 15.74 -37.95 -4.80
C ILE A 336 17.01 -37.78 -5.63
N ILE A 337 17.96 -37.04 -5.06
CA ILE A 337 19.24 -36.69 -5.68
C ILE A 337 20.31 -37.64 -5.21
#